data_4615f6318374b27668959cc604ee614e
#
_entry.id   4615f6318374b27668959cc604ee614e
#
_cell.length_a   1.000
_cell.length_b   1.000
_cell.length_c   1.000
_cell.angle_alpha   90.00
_cell.angle_beta   90.00
_cell.angle_gamma   90.00
#
_symmetry.space_group_name_H-M   'P 1'
#
loop_
_entity.id
_entity.type
_entity.pdbx_description
1 polymer ?
#
loop_
_entity_poly.entity_id
_entity_poly.type
_entity_poly.pdbx_seq_one_letter_code
_entity_poly.pdbx_strand_id
1 'polypeptide(L)'
;MADTYGDRAKGQTAMENCLQKNPNINLVYTINEPAAAGAYQALKAAGKEKNVIIVSVDGGCEGVRNVERGIIAATSQQYPLKMAALGVAAGVKYAKTGQKARGYVDTGVTLIAKNPVPGVGSKDVKFGLANCWGQ
;
A
#
# COMPACT_ATOMS: atom_id res chain seq x y z
N MET A 1 13.02 -11.81 -4.72
CA MET A 1 12.70 -10.40 -4.36
C MET A 1 13.33 -9.51 -5.42
N ALA A 2 12.64 -8.42 -5.82
CA ALA A 2 13.16 -7.43 -6.78
C ALA A 2 12.98 -6.04 -6.18
N ASP A 3 13.99 -5.16 -6.37
CA ASP A 3 13.91 -3.78 -5.95
C ASP A 3 13.21 -2.95 -7.04
N THR A 4 12.09 -2.35 -6.67
CA THR A 4 11.29 -1.50 -7.56
C THR A 4 11.42 -0.01 -7.23
N TYR A 5 12.11 0.34 -6.14
CA TYR A 5 12.16 1.70 -5.60
C TYR A 5 10.77 2.34 -5.44
N GLY A 6 9.73 1.51 -5.28
CA GLY A 6 8.35 1.98 -5.20
C GLY A 6 7.75 2.51 -6.50
N ASP A 7 8.44 2.34 -7.63
CA ASP A 7 8.05 2.86 -8.94
C ASP A 7 7.16 1.87 -9.71
N ARG A 8 6.16 2.40 -10.41
CA ARG A 8 5.18 1.60 -11.16
C ARG A 8 5.80 0.84 -12.33
N ALA A 9 6.64 1.51 -13.14
CA ALA A 9 7.24 0.88 -14.33
C ALA A 9 8.24 -0.21 -13.91
N LYS A 10 9.04 0.06 -12.87
CA LYS A 10 9.95 -0.94 -12.30
C LYS A 10 9.19 -2.10 -11.66
N GLY A 11 8.02 -1.83 -11.05
CA GLY A 11 7.13 -2.86 -10.53
C GLY A 11 6.64 -3.81 -11.64
N GLN A 12 6.27 -3.26 -12.79
CA GLN A 12 5.89 -4.04 -13.97
C GLN A 12 7.05 -4.91 -14.46
N THR A 13 8.21 -4.32 -14.73
CA THR A 13 9.42 -5.05 -15.19
C THR A 13 9.83 -6.13 -14.20
N ALA A 14 9.78 -5.83 -12.90
CA ALA A 14 10.11 -6.81 -11.86
C ALA A 14 9.16 -8.01 -11.89
N MET A 15 7.87 -7.78 -12.09
CA MET A 15 6.87 -8.85 -12.17
C MET A 15 7.02 -9.67 -13.45
N GLU A 16 7.29 -9.05 -14.59
CA GLU A 16 7.60 -9.73 -15.84
C GLU A 16 8.79 -10.69 -15.66
N ASN A 17 9.88 -10.23 -15.08
CA ASN A 17 11.04 -11.04 -14.77
C ASN A 17 10.74 -12.19 -13.78
N CYS A 18 9.88 -11.93 -12.78
CA CYS A 18 9.47 -12.96 -11.83
C CYS A 18 8.64 -14.05 -12.51
N LEU A 19 7.72 -13.69 -13.42
CA LEU A 19 6.91 -14.65 -14.18
C LEU A 19 7.74 -15.48 -15.15
N GLN A 20 8.79 -14.91 -15.75
CA GLN A 20 9.73 -15.67 -16.60
C GLN A 20 10.47 -16.74 -15.78
N LYS A 21 10.87 -16.42 -14.54
CA LYS A 21 11.57 -17.35 -13.65
C LYS A 21 10.65 -18.39 -13.04
N ASN A 22 9.42 -18.02 -12.70
CA ASN A 22 8.43 -18.91 -12.11
C ASN A 22 7.02 -18.52 -12.61
N PRO A 23 6.47 -19.23 -13.57
CA PRO A 23 5.12 -18.98 -14.08
C PRO A 23 4.00 -19.35 -13.09
N ASN A 24 4.30 -20.02 -11.98
CA ASN A 24 3.33 -20.52 -11.00
C ASN A 24 3.19 -19.61 -9.78
N ILE A 25 3.57 -18.34 -9.88
CA ILE A 25 3.34 -17.35 -8.82
C ILE A 25 1.83 -17.21 -8.62
N ASN A 26 1.39 -17.27 -7.36
CA ASN A 26 -0.02 -17.11 -6.96
C ASN A 26 -0.24 -15.98 -5.94
N LEU A 27 0.84 -15.42 -5.37
CA LEU A 27 0.80 -14.31 -4.43
C LEU A 27 1.91 -13.32 -4.72
N VAL A 28 1.57 -12.04 -4.72
CA VAL A 28 2.51 -10.92 -4.84
C VAL A 28 2.29 -9.97 -3.69
N TYR A 29 3.35 -9.69 -2.95
CA TYR A 29 3.40 -8.58 -2.00
C TYR A 29 4.24 -7.44 -2.60
N THR A 30 3.75 -6.23 -2.49
CA THR A 30 4.49 -5.03 -2.90
C THR A 30 4.64 -4.05 -1.75
N ILE A 31 5.76 -3.34 -1.75
CA ILE A 31 6.07 -2.35 -0.72
C ILE A 31 5.12 -1.14 -0.76
N ASN A 32 4.51 -0.88 -1.92
CA ASN A 32 3.58 0.22 -2.12
C ASN A 32 2.62 -0.03 -3.30
N GLU A 33 1.57 0.74 -3.38
CA GLU A 33 0.50 0.61 -4.38
C GLU A 33 0.94 0.95 -5.81
N PRO A 34 1.83 1.92 -6.09
CA PRO A 34 2.37 2.10 -7.44
C PRO A 34 3.06 0.85 -7.99
N ALA A 35 3.90 0.18 -7.20
CA ALA A 35 4.52 -1.08 -7.61
C ALA A 35 3.48 -2.20 -7.81
N ALA A 36 2.42 -2.26 -6.98
CA ALA A 36 1.30 -3.18 -7.18
C ALA A 36 0.57 -2.95 -8.51
N ALA A 37 0.32 -1.69 -8.85
CA ALA A 37 -0.31 -1.34 -10.12
C ALA A 37 0.56 -1.76 -11.32
N GLY A 38 1.88 -1.63 -11.22
CA GLY A 38 2.82 -2.13 -12.22
C GLY A 38 2.78 -3.66 -12.33
N ALA A 39 2.87 -4.36 -11.19
CA ALA A 39 2.80 -5.82 -11.15
C ALA A 39 1.49 -6.35 -11.77
N TYR A 40 0.37 -5.68 -11.51
CA TYR A 40 -0.91 -6.02 -12.12
C TYR A 40 -0.89 -5.91 -13.65
N GLN A 41 -0.23 -4.89 -14.22
CA GLN A 41 -0.12 -4.76 -15.69
C GLN A 41 0.64 -5.95 -16.31
N ALA A 42 1.75 -6.37 -15.66
CA ALA A 42 2.50 -7.55 -16.10
C ALA A 42 1.65 -8.84 -16.03
N LEU A 43 0.91 -9.03 -14.94
CA LEU A 43 0.00 -10.16 -14.78
C LEU A 43 -1.11 -10.15 -15.81
N LYS A 44 -1.70 -8.99 -16.10
CA LYS A 44 -2.73 -8.82 -17.11
C LYS A 44 -2.21 -9.14 -18.52
N ALA A 45 -1.01 -8.66 -18.86
CA ALA A 45 -0.36 -8.98 -20.14
C ALA A 45 -0.08 -10.49 -20.28
N ALA A 46 0.16 -11.18 -19.17
CA ALA A 46 0.37 -12.63 -19.14
C ALA A 46 -0.93 -13.46 -19.00
N GLY A 47 -2.11 -12.81 -18.90
CA GLY A 47 -3.40 -13.48 -18.69
C GLY A 47 -3.55 -14.14 -17.32
N LYS A 48 -2.82 -13.66 -16.31
CA LYS A 48 -2.72 -14.27 -14.97
C LYS A 48 -3.36 -13.42 -13.86
N GLU A 49 -3.93 -12.27 -14.18
CA GLU A 49 -4.46 -11.30 -13.21
C GLU A 49 -5.57 -11.85 -12.31
N LYS A 50 -6.26 -12.90 -12.76
CA LYS A 50 -7.33 -13.56 -11.98
C LYS A 50 -6.83 -14.67 -11.06
N ASN A 51 -5.60 -15.14 -11.29
CA ASN A 51 -5.02 -16.30 -10.61
C ASN A 51 -3.96 -15.91 -9.58
N VAL A 52 -3.64 -14.62 -9.46
CA VAL A 52 -2.60 -14.10 -8.58
C VAL A 52 -3.19 -13.06 -7.64
N ILE A 53 -3.02 -13.28 -6.37
CA ILE A 53 -3.44 -12.34 -5.32
C ILE A 53 -2.35 -11.28 -5.18
N ILE A 54 -2.71 -10.00 -5.23
CA ILE A 54 -1.80 -8.89 -4.94
C ILE A 54 -2.20 -8.27 -3.60
N VAL A 55 -1.26 -8.11 -2.70
CA VAL A 55 -1.42 -7.34 -1.45
C VAL A 55 -0.36 -6.25 -1.38
N SER A 56 -0.70 -5.11 -0.78
CA SER A 56 0.15 -3.92 -0.82
C SER A 56 0.07 -3.10 0.47
N VAL A 57 0.77 -1.98 0.45
CA VAL A 57 0.81 -0.98 1.53
C VAL A 57 0.58 0.39 0.90
N ASP A 58 -0.02 1.28 1.61
CA ASP A 58 -0.18 2.73 1.59
C ASP A 58 -1.61 3.13 1.97
N GLY A 59 -2.64 2.60 1.33
CA GLY A 59 -4.03 3.05 1.51
C GLY A 59 -4.26 4.44 0.94
N GLY A 60 -3.54 4.80 -0.13
CA GLY A 60 -3.84 5.98 -0.94
C GLY A 60 -5.17 5.84 -1.66
N CYS A 61 -5.79 6.97 -2.09
CA CYS A 61 -7.12 6.91 -2.67
C CYS A 61 -7.18 6.08 -3.95
N GLU A 62 -6.15 6.10 -4.79
CA GLU A 62 -6.06 5.23 -5.96
C GLU A 62 -5.94 3.76 -5.57
N GLY A 63 -5.10 3.45 -4.58
CA GLY A 63 -4.90 2.08 -4.10
C GLY A 63 -6.18 1.49 -3.50
N VAL A 64 -6.91 2.26 -2.69
CA VAL A 64 -8.21 1.83 -2.15
C VAL A 64 -9.24 1.59 -3.27
N ARG A 65 -9.27 2.44 -4.31
CA ARG A 65 -10.09 2.18 -5.50
C ARG A 65 -9.66 0.91 -6.25
N ASN A 66 -8.37 0.59 -6.24
CA ASN A 66 -7.86 -0.66 -6.82
C ASN A 66 -8.26 -1.89 -5.99
N VAL A 67 -8.41 -1.76 -4.67
CA VAL A 67 -9.04 -2.81 -3.84
C VAL A 67 -10.52 -2.99 -4.21
N GLU A 68 -11.27 -1.89 -4.39
CA GLU A 68 -12.67 -1.93 -4.83
C GLU A 68 -12.84 -2.66 -6.16
N ARG A 69 -11.94 -2.40 -7.11
CA ARG A 69 -11.94 -3.02 -8.45
C ARG A 69 -11.41 -4.46 -8.47
N GLY A 70 -10.86 -4.96 -7.36
CA GLY A 70 -10.26 -6.29 -7.28
C GLY A 70 -8.88 -6.41 -7.94
N ILE A 71 -8.22 -5.28 -8.22
CA ILE A 71 -6.84 -5.23 -8.73
C ILE A 71 -5.84 -5.58 -7.62
N ILE A 72 -6.10 -5.09 -6.42
CA ILE A 72 -5.39 -5.40 -5.19
C ILE A 72 -6.39 -6.06 -4.25
N ALA A 73 -6.03 -7.17 -3.63
CA ALA A 73 -6.91 -7.89 -2.72
C ALA A 73 -7.06 -7.16 -1.38
N ALA A 74 -5.97 -6.58 -0.89
CA ALA A 74 -5.94 -5.78 0.33
C ALA A 74 -4.75 -4.82 0.35
N THR A 75 -4.90 -3.69 1.04
CA THR A 75 -3.81 -2.74 1.30
C THR A 75 -3.77 -2.35 2.77
N SER A 76 -2.57 -2.23 3.33
CA SER A 76 -2.37 -1.71 4.68
C SER A 76 -2.34 -0.19 4.63
N GLN A 77 -3.45 0.44 5.00
CA GLN A 77 -3.59 1.90 4.98
C GLN A 77 -2.80 2.54 6.11
N GLN A 78 -1.89 3.42 5.77
CA GLN A 78 -1.14 4.28 6.68
C GLN A 78 -1.67 5.73 6.63
N TYR A 79 -1.23 6.56 7.57
CA TYR A 79 -1.76 7.92 7.77
C TYR A 79 -0.69 8.99 7.66
N PRO A 80 -0.14 9.29 6.47
CA PRO A 80 0.96 10.24 6.28
C PRO A 80 0.61 11.66 6.67
N LEU A 81 -0.64 12.09 6.53
CA LEU A 81 -1.09 13.41 7.00
C LEU A 81 -0.99 13.54 8.52
N LYS A 82 -1.34 12.48 9.26
CA LYS A 82 -1.15 12.43 10.72
C LYS A 82 0.33 12.44 11.08
N MET A 83 1.16 11.68 10.36
CA MET A 83 2.62 11.69 10.55
C MET A 83 3.21 13.08 10.35
N ALA A 84 2.83 13.76 9.26
CA ALA A 84 3.27 15.12 8.96
C ALA A 84 2.83 16.13 10.05
N ALA A 85 1.57 16.07 10.46
CA ALA A 85 1.04 16.96 11.51
C ALA A 85 1.79 16.79 12.85
N LEU A 86 2.05 15.55 13.26
CA LEU A 86 2.82 15.24 14.46
C LEU A 86 4.27 15.71 14.34
N GLY A 87 4.89 15.52 13.18
CA GLY A 87 6.26 15.98 12.91
C GLY A 87 6.38 17.51 12.98
N VAL A 88 5.46 18.24 12.34
CA VAL A 88 5.40 19.71 12.40
C VAL A 88 5.17 20.18 13.82
N ALA A 89 4.22 19.59 14.56
CA ALA A 89 3.96 19.96 15.95
C ALA A 89 5.20 19.76 16.85
N ALA A 90 5.92 18.66 16.66
CA ALA A 90 7.16 18.40 17.37
C ALA A 90 8.25 19.42 17.04
N GLY A 91 8.39 19.79 15.76
CA GLY A 91 9.32 20.84 15.32
C GLY A 91 9.01 22.21 15.90
N VAL A 92 7.74 22.61 15.89
CA VAL A 92 7.27 23.87 16.50
C VAL A 92 7.53 23.88 18.02
N LYS A 93 7.25 22.77 18.71
CA LYS A 93 7.53 22.64 20.14
C LYS A 93 9.03 22.80 20.42
N TYR A 94 9.87 22.13 19.63
CA TYR A 94 11.32 22.25 19.77
C TYR A 94 11.79 23.70 19.57
N ALA A 95 11.32 24.37 18.53
CA ALA A 95 11.69 25.76 18.26
C ALA A 95 11.31 26.72 19.40
N LYS A 96 10.15 26.47 20.04
CA LYS A 96 9.66 27.32 21.15
C LYS A 96 10.31 27.00 22.50
N THR A 97 10.67 25.77 22.77
CA THR A 97 11.02 25.32 24.13
C THR A 97 12.38 24.63 24.23
N GLY A 98 13.06 24.35 23.09
CA GLY A 98 14.27 23.51 23.05
C GLY A 98 14.03 22.03 23.33
N GLN A 99 12.78 21.61 23.59
CA GLN A 99 12.46 20.23 23.93
C GLN A 99 12.42 19.36 22.69
N LYS A 100 13.39 18.46 22.54
CA LYS A 100 13.45 17.49 21.44
C LYS A 100 12.35 16.43 21.59
N ALA A 101 11.77 16.02 20.46
CA ALA A 101 10.94 14.83 20.41
C ALA A 101 11.77 13.60 20.80
N ARG A 102 11.15 12.65 21.51
CA ARG A 102 11.79 11.41 21.96
C ARG A 102 10.84 10.24 21.75
N GLY A 103 11.44 9.08 21.55
CA GLY A 103 10.71 7.83 21.41
C GLY A 103 10.05 7.65 20.04
N TYR A 104 9.16 6.68 19.97
CA TYR A 104 8.38 6.29 18.79
C TYR A 104 6.92 6.68 19.01
N VAL A 105 6.29 7.19 17.95
CA VAL A 105 4.85 7.48 17.96
C VAL A 105 4.19 6.63 16.90
N ASP A 106 3.41 5.65 17.34
CA ASP A 106 2.60 4.83 16.45
C ASP A 106 1.43 5.65 15.90
N THR A 107 1.38 5.83 14.60
CA THR A 107 0.28 6.50 13.92
C THR A 107 -0.86 5.55 13.55
N GLY A 108 -0.64 4.26 13.76
CA GLY A 108 -1.56 3.18 13.43
C GLY A 108 -1.53 2.79 11.96
N VAL A 109 -2.08 1.61 11.68
CA VAL A 109 -2.36 1.10 10.34
C VAL A 109 -3.73 0.43 10.34
N THR A 110 -4.38 0.37 9.18
CA THR A 110 -5.66 -0.32 9.01
C THR A 110 -5.62 -1.15 7.74
N LEU A 111 -5.89 -2.44 7.85
CA LEU A 111 -6.03 -3.30 6.68
C LEU A 111 -7.35 -2.97 5.98
N ILE A 112 -7.27 -2.61 4.71
CA ILE A 112 -8.42 -2.34 3.85
C ILE A 112 -8.58 -3.51 2.87
N ALA A 113 -9.76 -4.10 2.88
CA ALA A 113 -10.13 -5.16 1.95
C ALA A 113 -11.55 -4.90 1.42
N LYS A 114 -11.88 -5.43 0.24
CA LYS A 114 -13.23 -5.28 -0.34
C LYS A 114 -14.29 -5.83 0.60
N ASN A 115 -14.03 -7.00 1.17
CA ASN A 115 -14.84 -7.61 2.21
C ASN A 115 -13.97 -7.76 3.46
N PRO A 116 -14.33 -7.16 4.60
CA PRO A 116 -13.62 -7.34 5.85
C PRO A 116 -13.46 -8.82 6.19
N VAL A 117 -12.26 -9.20 6.65
CA VAL A 117 -11.93 -10.60 6.92
C VAL A 117 -12.28 -10.92 8.37
N PRO A 118 -13.14 -11.90 8.65
CA PRO A 118 -13.46 -12.32 10.02
C PRO A 118 -12.19 -12.73 10.79
N GLY A 119 -12.07 -12.27 12.04
CA GLY A 119 -10.90 -12.53 12.89
C GLY A 119 -9.66 -11.70 12.59
N VAL A 120 -9.68 -10.89 11.54
CA VAL A 120 -8.61 -9.93 11.20
C VAL A 120 -9.14 -8.50 11.35
N GLY A 121 -8.41 -7.64 12.01
CA GLY A 121 -8.78 -6.23 12.22
C GLY A 121 -8.79 -5.42 10.92
N SER A 122 -9.69 -5.77 9.99
CA SER A 122 -9.83 -5.14 8.68
C SER A 122 -11.07 -4.25 8.57
N LYS A 123 -11.02 -3.29 7.65
CA LYS A 123 -12.13 -2.39 7.29
C LYS A 123 -12.44 -2.51 5.81
N ASP A 124 -13.62 -2.04 5.42
CA ASP A 124 -14.09 -2.04 4.04
C ASP A 124 -13.54 -0.87 3.22
N VAL A 125 -13.83 -0.88 1.94
CA VAL A 125 -13.45 0.18 0.99
C VAL A 125 -14.03 1.53 1.37
N LYS A 126 -15.25 1.58 1.91
CA LYS A 126 -15.90 2.84 2.33
C LYS A 126 -15.09 3.53 3.43
N PHE A 127 -14.66 2.76 4.43
CA PHE A 127 -13.75 3.27 5.46
C PHE A 127 -12.42 3.73 4.84
N GLY A 128 -11.84 2.92 3.94
CA GLY A 128 -10.59 3.24 3.27
C GLY A 128 -10.66 4.55 2.49
N LEU A 129 -11.72 4.77 1.70
CA LEU A 129 -11.92 6.01 0.93
C LEU A 129 -12.17 7.24 1.80
N ALA A 130 -12.81 7.08 2.97
CA ALA A 130 -13.02 8.18 3.91
C ALA A 130 -11.72 8.64 4.60
N ASN A 131 -10.68 7.80 4.62
CA ASN A 131 -9.42 8.05 5.32
C ASN A 131 -8.20 8.04 4.40
N CYS A 132 -8.38 7.93 3.09
CA CYS A 132 -7.27 7.88 2.13
C CYS A 132 -6.64 9.27 1.91
N TRP A 133 -5.48 9.25 1.29
CA TRP A 133 -4.66 10.42 0.96
C TRP A 133 -4.20 10.36 -0.52
N GLY A 134 -3.72 11.47 -1.04
CA GLY A 134 -3.23 11.51 -2.42
C GLY A 134 -4.37 11.47 -3.45
N GLN A 135 -5.25 12.47 -3.43
CA GLN A 135 -6.29 12.68 -4.46
C GLN A 135 -5.69 13.15 -5.77
#